data_22b7f2e9a94ce160abb40016dc038372
#
_entry.id   22b7f2e9a94ce160abb40016dc038372
#
_cell.length_a   1.000
_cell.length_b   1.000
_cell.length_c   1.000
_cell.angle_alpha   90.00
_cell.angle_beta   90.00
_cell.angle_gamma   90.00
#
_symmetry.space_group_name_H-M   'P 1'
#
loop_
_entity.id
_entity.type
_entity.pdbx_description
1 polymer ?
#
loop_
_entity_poly.entity_id
_entity_poly.type
_entity_poly.pdbx_seq_one_letter_code
_entity_poly.pdbx_strand_id
1 'polypeptide(L)'
;MYYKKYWLLLCLAACVSPVYADVLVILPESGTMARAGQSIKRGFLSAYTASGSKKKIIFVDSAKNNVDTIFKKRVNNKTRLIVGPLARPDIETVMQLNPAIPVLALNDVNSQTTNVWQFSLAKQHDAVALNQLLKKDKIKSLLVLRQAGTESATELFMMALMSEFGSDIHVVNERPKKLARREGLLLLGDQQWLEQLGTLPEKNIYATALSIEQDKAIPMGLSFCDTPALYNGQWADLIAAYKQQPENMAFQRLLAFGGDAWSISQQFLNSSDRHFSFEGRTGAIDVKDGKVYRQPYCYQQQKKGIQVLK
;
A
#
# COMPACT_ATOMS: atom_id res chain seq x y z
N MET A 1 -3.69 -55.72 58.49
CA MET A 1 -4.80 -54.98 57.90
C MET A 1 -4.18 -53.85 57.12
N TYR A 2 -3.89 -54.01 55.80
CA TYR A 2 -3.18 -53.05 54.98
C TYR A 2 -4.18 -52.38 54.05
N TYR A 3 -4.39 -51.05 54.20
CA TYR A 3 -5.13 -50.19 53.24
C TYR A 3 -4.22 -49.76 52.09
N LYS A 4 -4.47 -50.27 50.89
CA LYS A 4 -3.89 -49.78 49.62
C LYS A 4 -4.65 -48.53 49.22
N LYS A 5 -3.99 -47.34 49.28
CA LYS A 5 -4.42 -46.07 48.64
C LYS A 5 -4.13 -46.13 47.13
N TYR A 6 -5.16 -46.23 46.31
CA TYR A 6 -5.06 -46.02 44.88
C TYR A 6 -5.11 -44.51 44.60
N TRP A 7 -4.00 -43.95 44.16
CA TRP A 7 -3.96 -42.61 43.59
C TRP A 7 -4.41 -42.69 42.13
N LEU A 8 -5.61 -42.19 41.81
CA LEU A 8 -6.07 -41.93 40.45
C LEU A 8 -5.37 -40.68 39.96
N LEU A 9 -4.38 -40.84 39.08
CA LEU A 9 -3.80 -39.77 38.25
C LEU A 9 -4.83 -39.45 37.15
N LEU A 10 -5.58 -38.38 37.35
CA LEU A 10 -6.41 -37.76 36.29
C LEU A 10 -5.49 -37.02 35.32
N CYS A 11 -5.13 -37.67 34.20
CA CYS A 11 -4.48 -36.96 33.07
C CYS A 11 -5.50 -36.01 32.43
N LEU A 12 -5.44 -34.74 32.77
CA LEU A 12 -6.11 -33.67 32.00
C LEU A 12 -5.43 -33.57 30.62
N ALA A 13 -5.92 -34.33 29.65
CA ALA A 13 -5.58 -34.12 28.26
C ALA A 13 -6.19 -32.77 27.84
N ALA A 14 -5.39 -31.73 27.84
CA ALA A 14 -5.76 -30.45 27.24
C ALA A 14 -6.02 -30.67 25.74
N CYS A 15 -7.29 -30.82 25.36
CA CYS A 15 -7.71 -30.80 23.97
C CYS A 15 -7.40 -29.44 23.40
N VAL A 16 -6.21 -29.28 22.82
CA VAL A 16 -5.89 -28.12 21.99
C VAL A 16 -6.71 -28.26 20.71
N SER A 17 -7.91 -27.67 20.72
CA SER A 17 -8.73 -27.61 19.52
C SER A 17 -7.97 -26.85 18.44
N PRO A 18 -7.83 -27.38 17.22
CA PRO A 18 -7.17 -26.66 16.14
C PRO A 18 -7.92 -25.35 15.87
N VAL A 19 -7.18 -24.24 15.95
CA VAL A 19 -7.74 -22.91 15.67
C VAL A 19 -7.79 -22.74 14.16
N TYR A 20 -9.00 -22.79 13.59
CA TYR A 20 -9.23 -22.58 12.16
C TYR A 20 -9.46 -21.10 11.87
N ALA A 21 -8.93 -20.63 10.73
CA ALA A 21 -9.13 -19.27 10.25
C ALA A 21 -10.09 -19.23 9.07
N ASP A 22 -11.01 -18.26 9.05
CA ASP A 22 -11.69 -17.87 7.82
C ASP A 22 -10.72 -17.10 6.91
N VAL A 23 -9.86 -16.27 7.53
CA VAL A 23 -8.85 -15.45 6.84
C VAL A 23 -7.48 -15.72 7.45
N LEU A 24 -6.56 -16.15 6.61
CA LEU A 24 -5.15 -16.30 6.98
C LEU A 24 -4.38 -15.08 6.46
N VAL A 25 -3.79 -14.29 7.37
CA VAL A 25 -3.01 -13.11 7.02
C VAL A 25 -1.54 -13.41 7.20
N ILE A 26 -0.77 -13.33 6.10
CA ILE A 26 0.67 -13.64 6.05
C ILE A 26 1.44 -12.34 5.88
N LEU A 27 2.09 -11.87 6.94
CA LEU A 27 2.85 -10.62 6.95
C LEU A 27 4.19 -10.81 7.67
N PRO A 28 5.24 -10.06 7.30
CA PRO A 28 6.48 -10.03 8.06
C PRO A 28 6.26 -9.23 9.36
N GLU A 29 6.21 -9.93 10.50
CA GLU A 29 6.07 -9.29 11.81
C GLU A 29 7.43 -9.15 12.53
N SER A 30 8.50 -9.73 11.97
CA SER A 30 9.88 -9.63 12.42
C SER A 30 10.83 -9.38 11.25
N GLY A 31 12.12 -9.14 11.52
CA GLY A 31 13.14 -8.86 10.50
C GLY A 31 13.03 -7.48 9.85
N THR A 32 13.68 -7.30 8.70
CA THR A 32 13.85 -5.99 8.03
C THR A 32 12.53 -5.34 7.58
N MET A 33 11.52 -6.14 7.27
CA MET A 33 10.21 -5.66 6.83
C MET A 33 9.18 -5.58 7.97
N ALA A 34 9.56 -5.85 9.21
CA ALA A 34 8.65 -5.91 10.36
C ALA A 34 7.80 -4.64 10.52
N ARG A 35 8.42 -3.48 10.40
CA ARG A 35 7.72 -2.20 10.55
C ARG A 35 6.65 -2.01 9.46
N ALA A 36 6.95 -2.38 8.22
CA ALA A 36 5.98 -2.35 7.13
C ALA A 36 4.82 -3.32 7.38
N GLY A 37 5.13 -4.58 7.73
CA GLY A 37 4.13 -5.59 8.06
C GLY A 37 3.23 -5.18 9.22
N GLN A 38 3.79 -4.59 10.28
CA GLN A 38 3.04 -4.10 11.44
C GLN A 38 2.11 -2.93 11.08
N SER A 39 2.55 -1.96 10.27
CA SER A 39 1.69 -0.86 9.82
C SER A 39 0.52 -1.37 8.99
N ILE A 40 0.77 -2.29 8.05
CA ILE A 40 -0.29 -2.96 7.27
C ILE A 40 -1.25 -3.71 8.19
N LYS A 41 -0.74 -4.50 9.13
CA LYS A 41 -1.54 -5.26 10.12
C LYS A 41 -2.45 -4.34 10.92
N ARG A 42 -1.93 -3.22 11.41
CA ARG A 42 -2.71 -2.25 12.19
C ARG A 42 -3.85 -1.65 11.36
N GLY A 43 -3.58 -1.22 10.12
CA GLY A 43 -4.60 -0.71 9.22
C GLY A 43 -5.66 -1.75 8.87
N PHE A 44 -5.24 -2.99 8.62
CA PHE A 44 -6.13 -4.11 8.38
C PHE A 44 -7.05 -4.37 9.58
N LEU A 45 -6.49 -4.45 10.79
CA LEU A 45 -7.26 -4.68 12.02
C LEU A 45 -8.18 -3.52 12.37
N SER A 46 -7.76 -2.28 12.11
CA SER A 46 -8.59 -1.09 12.31
C SER A 46 -9.85 -1.15 11.45
N ALA A 47 -9.69 -1.39 10.15
CA ALA A 47 -10.82 -1.52 9.23
C ALA A 47 -11.68 -2.76 9.52
N TYR A 48 -11.06 -3.90 9.90
CA TYR A 48 -11.77 -5.09 10.34
C TYR A 48 -12.68 -4.80 11.54
N THR A 49 -12.14 -4.14 12.56
CA THR A 49 -12.89 -3.80 13.78
C THR A 49 -14.04 -2.84 13.46
N ALA A 50 -13.77 -1.80 12.67
CA ALA A 50 -14.78 -0.82 12.25
C ALA A 50 -15.91 -1.45 11.42
N SER A 51 -15.61 -2.51 10.65
CA SER A 51 -16.60 -3.23 9.84
C SER A 51 -17.57 -4.09 10.66
N GLY A 52 -17.31 -4.30 11.96
CA GLY A 52 -18.11 -5.19 12.82
C GLY A 52 -18.05 -6.67 12.43
N SER A 53 -17.13 -7.05 11.54
CA SER A 53 -16.99 -8.43 11.07
C SER A 53 -16.71 -9.41 12.21
N LYS A 54 -17.26 -10.62 12.12
CA LYS A 54 -17.04 -11.73 13.06
C LYS A 54 -16.16 -12.84 12.47
N LYS A 55 -15.56 -12.61 11.29
CA LYS A 55 -14.68 -13.59 10.64
C LYS A 55 -13.45 -13.83 11.48
N LYS A 56 -13.05 -15.09 11.59
CA LYS A 56 -11.87 -15.47 12.36
C LYS A 56 -10.61 -15.22 11.54
N ILE A 57 -9.77 -14.34 12.04
CA ILE A 57 -8.50 -13.97 11.39
C ILE A 57 -7.34 -14.57 12.17
N ILE A 58 -6.39 -15.17 11.46
CA ILE A 58 -5.11 -15.62 12.02
C ILE A 58 -3.98 -14.93 11.29
N PHE A 59 -3.07 -14.31 12.04
CA PHE A 59 -1.84 -13.73 11.52
C PHE A 59 -0.68 -14.71 11.65
N VAL A 60 0.15 -14.78 10.63
CA VAL A 60 1.37 -15.60 10.58
C VAL A 60 2.54 -14.77 10.11
N ASP A 61 3.64 -14.83 10.87
CA ASP A 61 4.87 -14.13 10.56
C ASP A 61 5.64 -14.85 9.43
N SER A 62 5.67 -14.22 8.24
CA SER A 62 6.40 -14.74 7.08
C SER A 62 7.92 -14.63 7.22
N ALA A 63 8.44 -13.84 8.14
CA ALA A 63 9.87 -13.77 8.38
C ALA A 63 10.40 -14.98 9.19
N LYS A 64 9.52 -15.69 9.90
CA LYS A 64 9.89 -16.88 10.69
C LYS A 64 9.62 -18.19 9.97
N ASN A 65 8.72 -18.19 9.00
CA ASN A 65 8.32 -19.39 8.28
C ASN A 65 8.21 -19.09 6.80
N ASN A 66 8.78 -19.90 5.95
CA ASN A 66 8.59 -19.74 4.52
C ASN A 66 7.13 -20.03 4.13
N VAL A 67 6.69 -19.39 3.07
CA VAL A 67 5.29 -19.41 2.61
C VAL A 67 4.81 -20.82 2.27
N ASP A 68 5.63 -21.65 1.64
CA ASP A 68 5.29 -23.05 1.34
C ASP A 68 4.94 -23.84 2.62
N THR A 69 5.74 -23.68 3.69
CA THR A 69 5.47 -24.29 4.99
C THR A 69 4.19 -23.75 5.62
N ILE A 70 3.94 -22.43 5.50
CA ILE A 70 2.71 -21.81 6.01
C ILE A 70 1.49 -22.41 5.30
N PHE A 71 1.53 -22.52 3.96
CA PHE A 71 0.45 -23.10 3.19
C PHE A 71 0.17 -24.54 3.61
N LYS A 72 1.20 -25.39 3.68
CA LYS A 72 1.06 -26.80 4.10
C LYS A 72 0.49 -26.99 5.51
N LYS A 73 0.88 -26.12 6.46
CA LYS A 73 0.52 -26.28 7.89
C LYS A 73 -0.73 -25.52 8.32
N ARG A 74 -1.08 -24.41 7.65
CA ARG A 74 -2.12 -23.49 8.11
C ARG A 74 -3.34 -23.41 7.21
N VAL A 75 -3.16 -23.68 5.90
CA VAL A 75 -4.29 -23.68 4.96
C VAL A 75 -5.05 -25.01 5.08
N ASN A 76 -6.35 -24.93 5.22
CA ASN A 76 -7.24 -26.08 5.35
C ASN A 76 -8.63 -25.78 4.75
N ASN A 77 -9.55 -26.73 4.83
CA ASN A 77 -10.90 -26.64 4.26
C ASN A 77 -11.79 -25.52 4.84
N LYS A 78 -11.41 -24.91 5.95
CA LYS A 78 -12.11 -23.76 6.56
C LYS A 78 -11.50 -22.43 6.17
N THR A 79 -10.31 -22.42 5.57
CA THR A 79 -9.66 -21.21 5.06
C THR A 79 -10.35 -20.76 3.79
N ARG A 80 -10.93 -19.56 3.81
CA ARG A 80 -11.70 -18.98 2.70
C ARG A 80 -10.94 -17.92 1.91
N LEU A 81 -9.92 -17.34 2.55
CA LEU A 81 -9.12 -16.27 1.97
C LEU A 81 -7.73 -16.24 2.62
N ILE A 82 -6.72 -15.98 1.82
CA ILE A 82 -5.37 -15.63 2.27
C ILE A 82 -5.11 -14.17 1.90
N VAL A 83 -4.55 -13.39 2.84
CA VAL A 83 -4.10 -12.00 2.62
C VAL A 83 -2.59 -11.94 2.86
N GLY A 84 -1.87 -11.38 1.92
CA GLY A 84 -0.41 -11.52 1.84
C GLY A 84 -0.01 -12.68 0.93
N PRO A 85 1.29 -12.96 0.83
CA PRO A 85 2.40 -12.30 1.52
C PRO A 85 2.68 -10.88 1.00
N LEU A 86 3.66 -10.21 1.66
CA LEU A 86 4.13 -8.87 1.28
C LEU A 86 5.41 -8.90 0.44
N ALA A 87 6.33 -9.80 0.75
CA ALA A 87 7.61 -9.89 0.05
C ALA A 87 7.45 -10.51 -1.35
N ARG A 88 8.06 -9.91 -2.37
CA ARG A 88 7.98 -10.39 -3.76
C ARG A 88 8.39 -11.86 -3.93
N PRO A 89 9.53 -12.34 -3.36
CA PRO A 89 9.89 -13.76 -3.46
C PRO A 89 8.82 -14.70 -2.88
N ASP A 90 8.16 -14.28 -1.81
CA ASP A 90 7.07 -15.05 -1.21
C ASP A 90 5.83 -15.10 -2.13
N ILE A 91 5.54 -13.99 -2.83
CA ILE A 91 4.44 -13.94 -3.82
C ILE A 91 4.76 -14.84 -5.01
N GLU A 92 5.98 -14.83 -5.52
CA GLU A 92 6.42 -15.74 -6.59
C GLU A 92 6.25 -17.21 -6.18
N THR A 93 6.56 -17.54 -4.91
CA THR A 93 6.27 -18.88 -4.36
C THR A 93 4.78 -19.19 -4.36
N VAL A 94 3.92 -18.24 -3.98
CA VAL A 94 2.46 -18.41 -4.03
C VAL A 94 1.97 -18.63 -5.46
N MET A 95 2.52 -17.90 -6.44
CA MET A 95 2.19 -18.10 -7.86
C MET A 95 2.52 -19.52 -8.33
N GLN A 96 3.67 -20.07 -7.91
CA GLN A 96 4.08 -21.45 -8.22
C GLN A 96 3.18 -22.49 -7.53
N LEU A 97 2.73 -22.22 -6.31
CA LEU A 97 1.81 -23.09 -5.57
C LEU A 97 0.43 -23.18 -6.20
N ASN A 98 0.04 -22.21 -7.02
CA ASN A 98 -1.26 -22.13 -7.71
C ASN A 98 -2.45 -22.49 -6.79
N PRO A 99 -2.74 -21.70 -5.75
CA PRO A 99 -3.67 -22.07 -4.69
C PRO A 99 -5.11 -22.20 -5.22
N ALA A 100 -5.85 -23.19 -4.69
CA ALA A 100 -7.26 -23.37 -4.99
C ALA A 100 -8.19 -22.34 -4.32
N ILE A 101 -7.72 -21.65 -3.29
CA ILE A 101 -8.47 -20.64 -2.56
C ILE A 101 -7.99 -19.23 -2.94
N PRO A 102 -8.85 -18.19 -2.84
CA PRO A 102 -8.46 -16.83 -3.15
C PRO A 102 -7.29 -16.34 -2.30
N VAL A 103 -6.34 -15.66 -2.94
CA VAL A 103 -5.20 -14.98 -2.30
C VAL A 103 -5.18 -13.52 -2.73
N LEU A 104 -5.16 -12.61 -1.77
CA LEU A 104 -4.87 -11.20 -1.99
C LEU A 104 -3.40 -10.94 -1.63
N ALA A 105 -2.51 -11.07 -2.60
CA ALA A 105 -1.09 -10.75 -2.44
C ALA A 105 -0.91 -9.24 -2.23
N LEU A 106 -0.06 -8.84 -1.28
CA LEU A 106 0.11 -7.43 -0.88
C LEU A 106 1.32 -6.76 -1.53
N ASN A 107 1.69 -7.21 -2.69
CA ASN A 107 2.64 -6.61 -3.62
C ASN A 107 2.38 -7.17 -5.02
N ASP A 108 3.14 -6.71 -6.01
CA ASP A 108 3.03 -7.16 -7.39
C ASP A 108 4.31 -7.83 -7.88
N VAL A 109 4.12 -8.84 -8.73
CA VAL A 109 5.15 -9.54 -9.48
C VAL A 109 4.69 -9.70 -10.94
N ASN A 110 5.62 -10.03 -11.84
CA ASN A 110 5.29 -10.16 -13.27
C ASN A 110 4.45 -11.40 -13.61
N SER A 111 4.51 -12.43 -12.74
CA SER A 111 3.74 -13.66 -12.93
C SER A 111 2.28 -13.47 -12.53
N GLN A 112 1.40 -14.26 -13.13
CA GLN A 112 -0.04 -14.28 -12.85
C GLN A 112 -0.51 -15.73 -12.76
N THR A 113 -1.42 -16.03 -11.84
CA THR A 113 -2.12 -17.32 -11.76
C THR A 113 -3.56 -17.11 -11.33
N THR A 114 -4.40 -18.12 -11.56
CA THR A 114 -5.79 -18.11 -11.10
C THR A 114 -5.85 -17.97 -9.58
N ASN A 115 -6.89 -17.35 -9.05
CA ASN A 115 -7.13 -17.16 -7.61
C ASN A 115 -6.09 -16.30 -6.86
N VAL A 116 -5.15 -15.63 -7.53
CA VAL A 116 -4.24 -14.68 -6.87
C VAL A 116 -4.46 -13.29 -7.44
N TRP A 117 -4.89 -12.37 -6.60
CA TRP A 117 -5.05 -10.95 -6.88
C TRP A 117 -3.88 -10.18 -6.27
N GLN A 118 -3.28 -9.32 -7.07
CA GLN A 118 -2.13 -8.52 -6.67
C GLN A 118 -2.56 -7.10 -6.33
N PHE A 119 -2.37 -6.68 -5.10
CA PHE A 119 -2.64 -5.33 -4.61
C PHE A 119 -1.34 -4.70 -4.10
N SER A 120 -0.96 -3.55 -4.62
CA SER A 120 0.30 -2.89 -4.28
C SER A 120 0.20 -1.36 -4.26
N LEU A 121 1.17 -0.73 -3.60
CA LEU A 121 1.48 0.70 -3.74
C LEU A 121 2.53 0.91 -4.84
N ALA A 122 2.32 0.28 -5.99
CA ALA A 122 3.28 0.32 -7.10
C ALA A 122 3.50 1.74 -7.62
N LYS A 123 4.75 2.07 -7.92
CA LYS A 123 5.15 3.36 -8.48
C LYS A 123 4.53 3.66 -9.84
N GLN A 124 4.13 2.62 -10.57
CA GLN A 124 3.39 2.73 -11.82
C GLN A 124 2.04 3.42 -11.62
N HIS A 125 1.29 3.08 -10.56
CA HIS A 125 0.01 3.73 -10.27
C HIS A 125 0.19 5.22 -9.98
N ASP A 126 1.25 5.59 -9.25
CA ASP A 126 1.58 6.98 -8.95
C ASP A 126 1.97 7.74 -10.23
N ALA A 127 2.72 7.10 -11.14
CA ALA A 127 3.11 7.68 -12.43
C ALA A 127 1.90 7.88 -13.36
N VAL A 128 0.99 6.92 -13.43
CA VAL A 128 -0.27 7.03 -14.21
C VAL A 128 -1.11 8.19 -13.69
N ALA A 129 -1.27 8.33 -12.37
CA ALA A 129 -2.04 9.42 -11.78
C ALA A 129 -1.40 10.78 -12.07
N LEU A 130 -0.07 10.89 -11.94
CA LEU A 130 0.65 12.13 -12.29
C LEU A 130 0.52 12.44 -13.78
N ASN A 131 0.64 11.45 -14.66
CA ASN A 131 0.47 11.66 -16.10
C ASN A 131 -0.92 12.18 -16.46
N GLN A 132 -1.97 11.69 -15.81
CA GLN A 132 -3.32 12.22 -15.98
C GLN A 132 -3.42 13.68 -15.56
N LEU A 133 -2.78 14.07 -14.46
CA LEU A 133 -2.70 15.44 -14.01
C LEU A 133 -1.93 16.32 -15.01
N LEU A 134 -0.78 15.86 -15.50
CA LEU A 134 0.00 16.57 -16.53
C LEU A 134 -0.81 16.79 -17.81
N LYS A 135 -1.58 15.80 -18.25
CA LYS A 135 -2.48 15.93 -19.42
C LYS A 135 -3.58 16.95 -19.16
N LYS A 136 -4.19 16.95 -17.96
CA LYS A 136 -5.20 17.93 -17.56
C LYS A 136 -4.64 19.35 -17.56
N ASP A 137 -3.42 19.54 -17.07
CA ASP A 137 -2.71 20.82 -17.06
C ASP A 137 -2.13 21.18 -18.44
N LYS A 138 -2.35 20.34 -19.46
CA LYS A 138 -1.89 20.51 -20.85
C LYS A 138 -0.38 20.62 -20.98
N ILE A 139 0.35 19.97 -20.08
CA ILE A 139 1.83 19.88 -20.15
C ILE A 139 2.23 19.05 -21.38
N LYS A 140 3.24 19.51 -22.10
CA LYS A 140 3.77 18.87 -23.32
C LYS A 140 5.23 18.49 -23.17
N SER A 141 5.99 19.23 -22.37
CA SER A 141 7.38 18.98 -22.05
C SER A 141 7.56 18.96 -20.53
N LEU A 142 8.34 18.02 -20.03
CA LEU A 142 8.55 17.84 -18.60
C LEU A 142 10.05 17.89 -18.27
N LEU A 143 10.45 18.93 -17.55
CA LEU A 143 11.76 18.99 -16.93
C LEU A 143 11.74 18.21 -15.63
N VAL A 144 12.75 17.38 -15.40
CA VAL A 144 12.88 16.58 -14.17
C VAL A 144 14.14 17.00 -13.45
N LEU A 145 13.97 17.57 -12.27
CA LEU A 145 15.06 17.85 -11.35
C LEU A 145 15.06 16.77 -10.27
N ARG A 146 16.16 16.01 -10.17
CA ARG A 146 16.30 14.88 -9.27
C ARG A 146 17.37 15.16 -8.22
N GLN A 147 17.05 14.89 -6.96
CA GLN A 147 18.02 14.92 -5.88
C GLN A 147 19.08 13.83 -6.09
N ALA A 148 20.35 14.21 -5.99
CA ALA A 148 21.46 13.26 -6.09
C ALA A 148 21.36 12.17 -5.01
N GLY A 149 21.61 10.91 -5.41
CA GLY A 149 21.51 9.75 -4.51
C GLY A 149 20.09 9.16 -4.38
N THR A 150 19.07 9.72 -5.05
CA THR A 150 17.71 9.17 -5.09
C THR A 150 17.39 8.38 -6.37
N GLU A 151 18.37 8.19 -7.24
CA GLU A 151 18.21 7.56 -8.54
C GLU A 151 17.55 6.18 -8.42
N SER A 152 18.10 5.32 -7.59
CA SER A 152 17.56 3.97 -7.37
C SER A 152 16.13 3.98 -6.81
N ALA A 153 15.82 4.90 -5.90
CA ALA A 153 14.49 4.99 -5.26
C ALA A 153 13.41 5.53 -6.21
N THR A 154 13.81 6.35 -7.20
CA THR A 154 12.89 7.02 -8.13
C THR A 154 12.87 6.39 -9.53
N GLU A 155 13.74 5.41 -9.81
CA GLU A 155 13.90 4.84 -11.15
C GLU A 155 12.63 4.17 -11.67
N LEU A 156 11.99 3.31 -10.87
CA LEU A 156 10.74 2.63 -11.28
C LEU A 156 9.61 3.62 -11.58
N PHE A 157 9.55 4.72 -10.82
CA PHE A 157 8.59 5.78 -11.09
C PHE A 157 8.92 6.50 -12.40
N MET A 158 10.18 6.82 -12.63
CA MET A 158 10.64 7.48 -13.87
C MET A 158 10.37 6.63 -15.11
N MET A 159 10.72 5.34 -15.06
CA MET A 159 10.46 4.41 -16.16
C MET A 159 8.96 4.34 -16.48
N ALA A 160 8.12 4.22 -15.46
CA ALA A 160 6.67 4.19 -15.63
C ALA A 160 6.14 5.53 -16.19
N LEU A 161 6.64 6.67 -15.71
CA LEU A 161 6.24 7.98 -16.21
C LEU A 161 6.67 8.19 -17.66
N MET A 162 7.87 7.77 -18.05
CA MET A 162 8.34 7.83 -19.44
C MET A 162 7.48 6.99 -20.37
N SER A 163 7.06 5.80 -19.92
CA SER A 163 6.13 4.96 -20.68
C SER A 163 4.76 5.61 -20.89
N GLU A 164 4.28 6.39 -19.92
CA GLU A 164 2.94 7.00 -19.93
C GLU A 164 2.92 8.38 -20.62
N PHE A 165 3.91 9.21 -20.37
CA PHE A 165 3.99 10.60 -20.85
C PHE A 165 4.58 10.69 -22.27
N GLY A 166 5.54 9.82 -22.59
CA GLY A 166 6.29 9.80 -23.85
C GLY A 166 7.70 10.37 -23.74
N SER A 167 8.28 10.73 -24.86
CA SER A 167 9.72 11.05 -24.97
C SER A 167 10.10 12.49 -24.59
N ASP A 168 9.15 13.39 -24.36
CA ASP A 168 9.43 14.80 -24.06
C ASP A 168 9.66 15.04 -22.56
N ILE A 169 10.55 14.21 -21.99
CA ILE A 169 11.02 14.30 -20.61
C ILE A 169 12.53 14.55 -20.62
N HIS A 170 12.95 15.62 -19.96
CA HIS A 170 14.34 16.06 -19.90
C HIS A 170 14.83 16.16 -18.47
N VAL A 171 15.83 15.33 -18.10
CA VAL A 171 16.48 15.45 -16.80
C VAL A 171 17.42 16.66 -16.82
N VAL A 172 17.27 17.53 -15.84
CA VAL A 172 18.06 18.75 -15.70
C VAL A 172 18.87 18.73 -14.40
N ASN A 173 20.06 19.31 -14.44
CA ASN A 173 20.96 19.37 -13.28
C ASN A 173 20.70 20.60 -12.40
N GLU A 174 20.04 21.63 -12.96
CA GLU A 174 19.76 22.87 -12.26
C GLU A 174 18.29 23.24 -12.36
N ARG A 175 17.80 23.90 -11.34
CA ARG A 175 16.43 24.40 -11.29
C ARG A 175 16.23 25.52 -12.34
N PRO A 176 15.25 25.38 -13.26
CA PRO A 176 14.95 26.43 -14.21
C PRO A 176 14.38 27.67 -13.49
N LYS A 177 14.80 28.87 -13.93
CA LYS A 177 14.28 30.14 -13.41
C LYS A 177 12.82 30.38 -13.85
N LYS A 178 12.48 29.95 -15.06
CA LYS A 178 11.14 30.06 -15.66
C LYS A 178 10.84 28.81 -16.47
N LEU A 179 9.59 28.48 -16.57
CA LEU A 179 9.09 27.40 -17.44
C LEU A 179 8.54 28.02 -18.74
N ALA A 180 8.75 27.30 -19.83
CA ALA A 180 8.15 27.66 -21.11
C ALA A 180 6.62 27.40 -21.11
N ARG A 181 5.97 27.80 -22.17
CA ARG A 181 4.53 27.50 -22.31
C ARG A 181 4.31 26.01 -22.42
N ARG A 182 3.42 25.45 -21.58
CA ARG A 182 3.11 24.01 -21.47
C ARG A 182 4.30 23.15 -21.05
N GLU A 183 5.26 23.73 -20.40
CA GLU A 183 6.36 23.04 -19.73
C GLU A 183 6.03 22.85 -18.26
N GLY A 184 6.38 21.69 -17.70
CA GLY A 184 6.26 21.37 -16.30
C GLY A 184 7.61 21.08 -15.68
N LEU A 185 7.72 21.23 -14.37
CA LEU A 185 8.90 20.87 -13.57
C LEU A 185 8.50 19.78 -12.58
N LEU A 186 9.06 18.60 -12.71
CA LEU A 186 8.92 17.50 -11.76
C LEU A 186 10.12 17.46 -10.82
N LEU A 187 9.85 17.49 -9.52
CA LEU A 187 10.84 17.46 -8.45
C LEU A 187 10.86 16.06 -7.83
N LEU A 188 11.98 15.37 -7.93
CA LEU A 188 12.20 14.02 -7.42
C LEU A 188 13.24 14.02 -6.31
N GLY A 189 12.83 14.11 -5.08
CA GLY A 189 13.68 14.13 -3.90
C GLY A 189 12.84 14.06 -2.63
N ASP A 190 13.53 14.10 -1.49
CA ASP A 190 12.87 14.16 -0.19
C ASP A 190 12.42 15.59 0.17
N GLN A 191 11.68 15.72 1.26
CA GLN A 191 11.17 17.00 1.75
C GLN A 191 12.29 17.98 2.10
N GLN A 192 13.37 17.52 2.73
CA GLN A 192 14.47 18.37 3.15
C GLN A 192 15.17 19.01 1.91
N TRP A 193 15.39 18.21 0.89
CA TRP A 193 15.94 18.72 -0.39
C TRP A 193 14.98 19.71 -1.05
N LEU A 194 13.66 19.42 -1.05
CA LEU A 194 12.65 20.31 -1.60
C LEU A 194 12.69 21.70 -0.94
N GLU A 195 12.84 21.76 0.39
CA GLU A 195 12.98 23.02 1.15
C GLU A 195 14.24 23.83 0.73
N GLN A 196 15.31 23.14 0.33
CA GLN A 196 16.58 23.76 -0.06
C GLN A 196 16.55 24.36 -1.49
N LEU A 197 15.58 24.00 -2.32
CA LEU A 197 15.49 24.50 -3.70
C LEU A 197 15.22 26.01 -3.80
N GLY A 198 14.77 26.65 -2.73
CA GLY A 198 14.44 28.06 -2.70
C GLY A 198 13.21 28.40 -3.56
N THR A 199 13.24 29.55 -4.24
CA THR A 199 12.09 30.03 -5.02
C THR A 199 11.83 29.15 -6.23
N LEU A 200 10.67 28.50 -6.29
CA LEU A 200 10.20 27.68 -7.40
C LEU A 200 9.33 28.51 -8.37
N PRO A 201 9.12 28.06 -9.62
CA PRO A 201 8.11 28.62 -10.49
C PRO A 201 6.72 28.62 -9.82
N GLU A 202 5.87 29.61 -10.13
CA GLU A 202 4.57 29.78 -9.46
C GLU A 202 3.54 28.68 -9.81
N LYS A 203 3.73 27.99 -10.93
CA LYS A 203 2.79 26.98 -11.46
C LYS A 203 3.51 25.90 -12.26
N ASN A 204 2.80 24.83 -12.56
CA ASN A 204 3.29 23.67 -13.31
C ASN A 204 4.48 23.00 -12.62
N ILE A 205 4.48 22.99 -11.29
CA ILE A 205 5.46 22.28 -10.46
C ILE A 205 4.82 21.06 -9.84
N TYR A 206 5.51 19.95 -9.92
CA TYR A 206 5.03 18.64 -9.53
C TYR A 206 6.05 17.92 -8.64
N ALA A 207 5.58 17.09 -7.76
CA ALA A 207 6.43 16.21 -6.94
C ALA A 207 5.78 14.84 -6.77
N THR A 208 6.53 13.88 -6.25
CA THR A 208 5.98 12.61 -5.79
C THR A 208 5.58 12.69 -4.31
N ALA A 209 4.77 11.74 -3.86
CA ALA A 209 4.42 11.60 -2.46
C ALA A 209 5.64 11.49 -1.51
N LEU A 210 6.79 11.06 -2.00
CA LEU A 210 8.04 10.97 -1.21
C LEU A 210 8.55 12.33 -0.74
N SER A 211 8.25 13.40 -1.48
CA SER A 211 8.62 14.78 -1.14
C SER A 211 7.68 15.42 -0.12
N ILE A 212 6.63 14.73 0.31
CA ILE A 212 5.60 15.29 1.18
C ILE A 212 5.66 14.63 2.55
N GLU A 213 5.95 15.41 3.57
CA GLU A 213 5.99 14.99 4.97
C GLU A 213 4.99 15.78 5.81
N GLN A 214 4.56 15.16 6.90
CA GLN A 214 3.65 15.77 7.85
C GLN A 214 4.32 16.96 8.54
N ASP A 215 3.54 18.01 8.80
CA ASP A 215 3.96 19.21 9.51
C ASP A 215 5.12 19.98 8.84
N LYS A 216 5.38 19.70 7.56
CA LYS A 216 6.34 20.40 6.74
C LYS A 216 5.67 21.32 5.72
N ALA A 217 6.32 22.46 5.44
CA ALA A 217 5.83 23.40 4.46
C ALA A 217 5.92 22.83 3.03
N ILE A 218 4.80 22.84 2.32
CA ILE A 218 4.75 22.47 0.91
C ILE A 218 4.81 23.75 0.07
N PRO A 219 5.66 23.85 -0.95
CA PRO A 219 5.75 25.02 -1.80
C PRO A 219 4.41 25.37 -2.44
N MET A 220 4.09 26.67 -2.48
CA MET A 220 2.86 27.17 -3.10
C MET A 220 2.79 26.78 -4.57
N GLY A 221 1.65 26.27 -5.01
CA GLY A 221 1.43 25.81 -6.39
C GLY A 221 1.97 24.41 -6.69
N LEU A 222 2.70 23.76 -5.76
CA LEU A 222 3.18 22.39 -5.94
C LEU A 222 2.00 21.42 -6.00
N SER A 223 1.98 20.60 -7.02
CA SER A 223 1.01 19.52 -7.23
C SER A 223 1.66 18.15 -7.02
N PHE A 224 0.93 17.22 -6.40
CA PHE A 224 1.41 15.87 -6.14
C PHE A 224 0.24 14.88 -6.05
N CYS A 225 0.51 13.59 -6.25
CA CYS A 225 -0.51 12.55 -6.10
C CYS A 225 -0.15 11.62 -4.94
N ASP A 226 -1.12 11.33 -4.06
CA ASP A 226 -0.90 10.55 -2.85
C ASP A 226 -2.18 9.86 -2.37
N THR A 227 -2.05 9.10 -1.32
CA THR A 227 -3.07 8.36 -0.56
C THR A 227 -4.09 9.34 0.05
N PRO A 228 -5.38 9.32 -0.37
CA PRO A 228 -6.38 10.30 0.08
C PRO A 228 -6.66 10.27 1.58
N ALA A 229 -6.50 9.13 2.23
CA ALA A 229 -6.73 9.02 3.67
C ALA A 229 -5.83 9.93 4.52
N LEU A 230 -4.72 10.40 3.98
CA LEU A 230 -3.81 11.32 4.68
C LEU A 230 -4.31 12.77 4.67
N TYR A 231 -5.27 13.11 3.81
CA TYR A 231 -5.65 14.50 3.54
C TYR A 231 -7.13 14.83 3.80
N ASN A 232 -8.03 13.86 3.84
CA ASN A 232 -9.48 14.14 3.86
C ASN A 232 -10.23 13.74 5.14
N GLY A 233 -9.60 13.02 6.07
CA GLY A 233 -10.20 12.69 7.36
C GLY A 233 -11.47 11.80 7.34
N GLN A 234 -11.77 11.15 6.22
CA GLN A 234 -13.01 10.37 6.06
C GLN A 234 -13.01 9.03 6.81
N TRP A 235 -11.84 8.48 7.11
CA TRP A 235 -11.72 7.17 7.77
C TRP A 235 -11.39 7.31 9.25
N ALA A 236 -12.44 7.35 10.09
CA ALA A 236 -12.31 7.49 11.54
C ALA A 236 -11.50 6.35 12.18
N ASP A 237 -11.61 5.13 11.65
CA ASP A 237 -10.83 3.96 12.04
C ASP A 237 -9.33 4.17 11.86
N LEU A 238 -8.93 4.70 10.71
CA LEU A 238 -7.53 4.98 10.39
C LEU A 238 -6.97 6.10 11.25
N ILE A 239 -7.75 7.16 11.47
CA ILE A 239 -7.37 8.28 12.35
C ILE A 239 -7.17 7.79 13.78
N ALA A 240 -8.05 6.92 14.28
CA ALA A 240 -7.92 6.34 15.61
C ALA A 240 -6.65 5.47 15.73
N ALA A 241 -6.38 4.63 14.73
CA ALA A 241 -5.17 3.80 14.69
C ALA A 241 -3.88 4.64 14.64
N TYR A 242 -3.88 5.75 13.89
CA TYR A 242 -2.76 6.68 13.85
C TYR A 242 -2.55 7.38 15.20
N LYS A 243 -3.63 7.86 15.83
CA LYS A 243 -3.54 8.55 17.15
C LYS A 243 -2.99 7.64 18.25
N GLN A 244 -3.30 6.35 18.20
CA GLN A 244 -2.77 5.37 19.17
C GLN A 244 -1.27 5.17 19.03
N GLN A 245 -0.76 5.19 17.81
CA GLN A 245 0.66 5.03 17.51
C GLN A 245 1.01 5.86 16.27
N PRO A 246 1.44 7.11 16.46
CA PRO A 246 1.84 7.98 15.37
C PRO A 246 3.04 7.43 14.60
N GLU A 247 3.01 7.59 13.28
CA GLU A 247 4.06 7.15 12.36
C GLU A 247 4.28 8.23 11.30
N ASN A 248 5.45 8.20 10.63
CA ASN A 248 5.70 9.07 9.49
C ASN A 248 4.79 8.71 8.30
N MET A 249 4.69 9.61 7.33
CA MET A 249 3.75 9.46 6.21
C MET A 249 3.97 8.20 5.38
N ALA A 250 5.21 7.71 5.27
CA ALA A 250 5.48 6.45 4.56
C ALA A 250 4.74 5.26 5.21
N PHE A 251 4.76 5.16 6.53
CA PHE A 251 4.05 4.12 7.26
C PHE A 251 2.55 4.40 7.41
N GLN A 252 2.13 5.66 7.41
CA GLN A 252 0.69 6.01 7.33
C GLN A 252 0.08 5.55 5.99
N ARG A 253 0.82 5.62 4.87
CA ARG A 253 0.39 5.04 3.59
C ARG A 253 0.20 3.53 3.68
N LEU A 254 1.10 2.83 4.39
CA LEU A 254 0.97 1.38 4.63
C LEU A 254 -0.19 1.05 5.57
N LEU A 255 -0.46 1.91 6.55
CA LEU A 255 -1.65 1.80 7.41
C LEU A 255 -2.94 1.89 6.56
N ALA A 256 -3.04 2.88 5.68
CA ALA A 256 -4.16 3.03 4.75
C ALA A 256 -4.29 1.82 3.81
N PHE A 257 -3.17 1.32 3.30
CA PHE A 257 -3.09 0.13 2.45
C PHE A 257 -3.62 -1.12 3.14
N GLY A 258 -3.27 -1.31 4.42
CA GLY A 258 -3.83 -2.40 5.24
C GLY A 258 -5.35 -2.31 5.39
N GLY A 259 -5.88 -1.11 5.56
CA GLY A 259 -7.33 -0.87 5.63
C GLY A 259 -8.05 -1.24 4.33
N ASP A 260 -7.48 -0.89 3.18
CA ASP A 260 -8.05 -1.28 1.88
C ASP A 260 -7.90 -2.79 1.62
N ALA A 261 -6.80 -3.40 2.06
CA ALA A 261 -6.66 -4.85 2.00
C ALA A 261 -7.79 -5.57 2.76
N TRP A 262 -8.24 -5.05 3.91
CA TRP A 262 -9.44 -5.57 4.58
C TRP A 262 -10.71 -5.30 3.76
N SER A 263 -10.90 -4.10 3.21
CA SER A 263 -12.08 -3.77 2.40
C SER A 263 -12.23 -4.72 1.20
N ILE A 264 -11.13 -5.00 0.48
CA ILE A 264 -11.10 -5.99 -0.61
C ILE A 264 -11.40 -7.40 -0.08
N SER A 265 -10.78 -7.77 1.04
CA SER A 265 -10.99 -9.09 1.69
C SER A 265 -12.45 -9.31 2.05
N GLN A 266 -13.12 -8.30 2.56
CA GLN A 266 -14.53 -8.36 2.93
C GLN A 266 -15.42 -8.60 1.69
N GLN A 267 -15.15 -7.98 0.56
CA GLN A 267 -15.83 -8.26 -0.71
C GLN A 267 -15.60 -9.70 -1.16
N PHE A 268 -14.36 -10.19 -1.11
CA PHE A 268 -14.03 -11.58 -1.45
C PHE A 268 -14.71 -12.62 -0.56
N LEU A 269 -14.96 -12.30 0.71
CA LEU A 269 -15.63 -13.20 1.64
C LEU A 269 -17.15 -13.20 1.49
N ASN A 270 -17.72 -12.09 1.03
CA ASN A 270 -19.17 -11.88 0.95
C ASN A 270 -19.75 -12.16 -0.45
N SER A 271 -18.94 -12.13 -1.51
CA SER A 271 -19.34 -12.35 -2.88
C SER A 271 -18.38 -13.28 -3.62
N SER A 272 -18.89 -14.01 -4.60
CA SER A 272 -18.08 -14.71 -5.59
C SER A 272 -17.64 -13.79 -6.74
N ASP A 273 -18.27 -12.64 -6.89
CA ASP A 273 -17.86 -11.64 -7.87
C ASP A 273 -16.49 -11.07 -7.50
N ARG A 274 -15.61 -11.01 -8.48
CA ARG A 274 -14.24 -10.50 -8.39
C ARG A 274 -14.02 -9.25 -9.24
N HIS A 275 -15.10 -8.66 -9.76
CA HIS A 275 -15.09 -7.39 -10.48
C HIS A 275 -15.90 -6.37 -9.69
N PHE A 276 -15.23 -5.45 -9.02
CA PHE A 276 -15.86 -4.39 -8.24
C PHE A 276 -14.93 -3.21 -8.06
N SER A 277 -15.50 -2.04 -7.81
CA SER A 277 -14.78 -0.80 -7.58
C SER A 277 -15.34 -0.08 -6.35
N PHE A 278 -14.48 0.65 -5.65
CA PHE A 278 -14.86 1.48 -4.50
C PHE A 278 -13.85 2.59 -4.24
N GLU A 279 -14.29 3.61 -3.49
CA GLU A 279 -13.41 4.65 -2.97
C GLU A 279 -12.65 4.14 -1.75
N GLY A 280 -11.37 3.84 -1.94
CA GLY A 280 -10.49 3.33 -0.92
C GLY A 280 -9.71 4.40 -0.17
N ARG A 281 -9.02 3.97 0.89
CA ARG A 281 -8.12 4.81 1.69
C ARG A 281 -6.89 5.24 0.90
N THR A 282 -6.45 4.40 -0.03
CA THR A 282 -5.26 4.63 -0.86
C THR A 282 -5.56 5.26 -2.22
N GLY A 283 -6.81 5.40 -2.58
CA GLY A 283 -7.28 5.93 -3.86
C GLY A 283 -8.54 5.23 -4.35
N ALA A 284 -8.99 5.53 -5.55
CA ALA A 284 -10.01 4.73 -6.21
C ALA A 284 -9.45 3.33 -6.49
N ILE A 285 -10.18 2.30 -6.09
CA ILE A 285 -9.80 0.89 -6.22
C ILE A 285 -10.71 0.24 -7.25
N ASP A 286 -10.11 -0.45 -8.22
CA ASP A 286 -10.80 -1.25 -9.22
C ASP A 286 -10.19 -2.66 -9.24
N VAL A 287 -11.00 -3.67 -8.90
CA VAL A 287 -10.57 -5.07 -8.83
C VAL A 287 -11.10 -5.78 -10.05
N LYS A 288 -10.22 -6.29 -10.89
CA LYS A 288 -10.54 -7.05 -12.10
C LYS A 288 -9.35 -7.85 -12.62
N ASP A 289 -9.60 -8.90 -13.36
CA ASP A 289 -8.60 -9.67 -14.12
C ASP A 289 -7.40 -10.12 -13.28
N GLY A 290 -7.62 -10.53 -12.01
CA GLY A 290 -6.58 -10.96 -11.09
C GLY A 290 -5.70 -9.83 -10.56
N LYS A 291 -6.07 -8.55 -10.76
CA LYS A 291 -5.33 -7.38 -10.31
C LYS A 291 -6.21 -6.42 -9.53
N VAL A 292 -5.58 -5.65 -8.68
CA VAL A 292 -6.18 -4.51 -7.99
C VAL A 292 -5.50 -3.25 -8.49
N TYR A 293 -6.21 -2.50 -9.31
CA TYR A 293 -5.77 -1.19 -9.79
C TYR A 293 -6.08 -0.15 -8.73
N ARG A 294 -5.11 0.71 -8.46
CA ARG A 294 -5.24 1.80 -7.52
C ARG A 294 -4.95 3.12 -8.24
N GLN A 295 -5.84 4.08 -8.08
CA GLN A 295 -5.63 5.44 -8.57
C GLN A 295 -5.57 6.40 -7.38
N PRO A 296 -4.37 6.85 -6.97
CA PRO A 296 -4.23 7.85 -5.91
C PRO A 296 -4.86 9.17 -6.35
N TYR A 297 -5.20 10.02 -5.38
CA TYR A 297 -5.72 11.35 -5.68
C TYR A 297 -4.58 12.36 -5.83
N CYS A 298 -4.79 13.35 -6.66
CA CYS A 298 -3.83 14.44 -6.82
C CYS A 298 -4.29 15.68 -6.08
N TYR A 299 -3.33 16.41 -5.56
CA TYR A 299 -3.50 17.57 -4.69
C TYR A 299 -2.61 18.70 -5.15
N GLN A 300 -2.96 19.92 -4.75
CA GLN A 300 -2.12 21.09 -4.93
C GLN A 300 -2.10 21.93 -3.65
N GLN A 301 -0.92 22.44 -3.30
CA GLN A 301 -0.79 23.44 -2.24
C GLN A 301 -1.30 24.79 -2.75
N GLN A 302 -2.33 25.28 -2.12
CA GLN A 302 -2.95 26.59 -2.40
C GLN A 302 -2.94 27.48 -1.15
N LYS A 303 -3.32 28.76 -1.30
CA LYS A 303 -3.39 29.70 -0.17
C LYS A 303 -4.24 29.23 1.01
N LYS A 304 -5.28 28.43 0.75
CA LYS A 304 -6.17 27.83 1.75
C LYS A 304 -5.72 26.45 2.25
N GLY A 305 -4.49 26.03 1.95
CA GLY A 305 -3.96 24.71 2.25
C GLY A 305 -4.02 23.76 1.07
N ILE A 306 -3.85 22.47 1.35
CA ILE A 306 -3.86 21.39 0.34
C ILE A 306 -5.28 21.20 -0.19
N GLN A 307 -5.44 21.28 -1.50
CA GLN A 307 -6.73 21.11 -2.19
C GLN A 307 -6.66 19.92 -3.14
N VAL A 308 -7.72 19.10 -3.16
CA VAL A 308 -7.83 18.00 -4.12
C VAL A 308 -8.06 18.53 -5.54
N LEU A 309 -7.35 17.99 -6.50
CA LEU A 309 -7.50 18.29 -7.92
C LEU A 309 -8.48 17.27 -8.54
N LYS A 310 -9.72 17.70 -8.77
CA LYS A 310 -10.75 16.87 -9.43
C LYS A 310 -10.56 16.78 -10.94
#